data_6aceff64e2242f1f2ebc448d1a4acb4e
#
_entry.id   6aceff64e2242f1f2ebc448d1a4acb4e
#
_cell.length_a   1.000
_cell.length_b   1.000
_cell.length_c   1.000
_cell.angle_alpha   90.00
_cell.angle_beta   90.00
_cell.angle_gamma   90.00
#
_symmetry.space_group_name_H-M   'P 1'
#
loop_
_entity.id
_entity.type
_entity.pdbx_description
1 polymer ?
#
loop_
_entity_poly.entity_id
_entity_poly.type
_entity_poly.pdbx_seq_one_letter_code
_entity_poly.pdbx_strand_id
1 'polypeptide(L)'
;NEPIFTLTVNPATYDTTKNQLLADLLDVDVSQVSDQINIAQRYSWYRSSPLLSDIDFTQFSIIQQNLWQLPGIGHQVKSKRTYSDKINASHIFGYLREADAKDFETNTSLFLGDKIGKSGLELIYEDRLRGESGIEFKRVNAYGQALGSFMVENEGTNPIEGANIITSIDADLQAFAEDLMIDKTGAIIVMNPNTGAILAMVSSPNYQVDRLAGRLDRAYWAQINSDSTRPLFNRAVSSRQPPGSTFKPLMGLIGLEEGLITPTTNIPNTGGYQRGRLYRDIAPKGDYDLEKAITYSSNTYFYKLMDDFASSGRLNIWSERVKDFGLGVDLEIDLPSATTGIIPDSAFLDRWFGVNKWGLGDLINLGIGQGVMSVSPLQIATMTSAISNGGYRITPYLVEQLETPYLTIFPNKKEPSKIEWVQKEHLDLIKNGMRGVVQRGNGRFYVKNDFLAIAGKTGTAQNPHGYSHGWFTSFAPFDYPEIVVTVFLENAGFASISAAPIARLLHEYYLLGSYNNNVYNYVKNWEPRDDNSNQTVE
;
A
#
# COMPACT_ATOMS: atom_id res chain seq x y z
N ASN A 1 21.17 5.52 -7.59
CA ASN A 1 22.20 5.75 -6.57
C ASN A 1 23.18 6.80 -7.06
N GLU A 2 23.49 7.77 -6.22
CA GLU A 2 24.50 8.79 -6.48
C GLU A 2 25.70 8.61 -5.54
N PRO A 3 26.93 8.84 -6.02
CA PRO A 3 28.09 8.82 -5.14
C PRO A 3 28.03 10.00 -4.17
N ILE A 4 28.20 9.71 -2.88
CA ILE A 4 28.33 10.72 -1.83
C ILE A 4 29.62 10.53 -1.06
N PHE A 5 30.12 11.63 -0.48
CA PHE A 5 31.30 11.59 0.36
C PHE A 5 30.89 11.41 1.82
N THR A 6 31.57 10.48 2.49
CA THR A 6 31.47 10.28 3.92
C THR A 6 32.83 10.54 4.54
N LEU A 7 32.90 11.52 5.44
CA LEU A 7 34.11 11.70 6.23
C LEU A 7 34.24 10.58 7.23
N THR A 8 35.49 10.15 7.43
CA THR A 8 35.82 9.15 8.43
C THR A 8 36.83 9.72 9.43
N VAL A 9 36.81 9.22 10.65
CA VAL A 9 37.78 9.54 11.69
C VAL A 9 38.47 8.28 12.17
N ASN A 10 39.79 8.30 12.26
CA ASN A 10 40.55 7.31 13.02
C ASN A 10 40.84 7.88 14.41
N PRO A 11 40.16 7.41 15.46
CA PRO A 11 40.29 7.98 16.80
C PRO A 11 41.70 7.92 17.38
N ALA A 12 42.52 6.92 16.98
CA ALA A 12 43.88 6.78 17.46
C ALA A 12 44.85 7.89 16.97
N THR A 13 44.52 8.54 15.84
CA THR A 13 45.40 9.53 15.22
C THR A 13 44.76 10.92 15.16
N TYR A 14 43.49 11.05 15.49
CA TYR A 14 42.76 12.29 15.47
C TYR A 14 43.03 13.13 16.73
N ASP A 15 43.31 14.41 16.51
CA ASP A 15 43.51 15.41 17.60
C ASP A 15 42.15 16.10 17.92
N THR A 16 41.56 15.79 19.06
CA THR A 16 40.26 16.34 19.50
C THR A 16 40.29 17.86 19.75
N THR A 17 41.46 18.49 19.88
CA THR A 17 41.58 19.97 19.94
C THR A 17 41.15 20.63 18.62
N LYS A 18 41.06 19.87 17.54
CA LYS A 18 40.62 20.31 16.21
C LYS A 18 39.11 20.22 15.98
N ASN A 19 38.32 19.80 16.99
CA ASN A 19 36.87 19.68 16.85
C ASN A 19 36.19 20.97 16.37
N GLN A 20 36.62 22.13 16.91
CA GLN A 20 36.06 23.41 16.48
C GLN A 20 36.40 23.71 15.03
N LEU A 21 37.65 23.53 14.60
CA LEU A 21 38.07 23.74 13.21
C LEU A 21 37.27 22.85 12.27
N LEU A 22 37.08 21.58 12.63
CA LEU A 22 36.34 20.64 11.81
C LEU A 22 34.84 20.98 11.73
N ALA A 23 34.26 21.45 12.85
CA ALA A 23 32.88 21.92 12.92
C ALA A 23 32.66 23.16 12.03
N ASP A 24 33.57 24.12 12.09
CA ASP A 24 33.52 25.34 11.26
C ASP A 24 33.62 25.00 9.75
N LEU A 25 34.50 24.08 9.37
CA LEU A 25 34.64 23.62 7.96
C LEU A 25 33.42 22.85 7.44
N LEU A 26 32.70 22.21 8.34
CA LEU A 26 31.51 21.41 8.00
C LEU A 26 30.19 22.18 8.13
N ASP A 27 30.25 23.40 8.68
CA ASP A 27 29.08 24.22 9.05
C ASP A 27 28.08 23.42 9.94
N VAL A 28 28.64 22.82 11.00
CA VAL A 28 27.86 22.04 11.99
C VAL A 28 28.25 22.45 13.41
N ASP A 29 27.41 22.08 14.38
CA ASP A 29 27.71 22.32 15.79
C ASP A 29 28.89 21.45 16.27
N VAL A 30 29.80 22.03 17.05
CA VAL A 30 30.98 21.35 17.62
C VAL A 30 30.56 20.15 18.52
N SER A 31 29.43 20.24 19.18
CA SER A 31 28.90 19.15 19.99
C SER A 31 28.60 17.93 19.12
N GLN A 32 28.10 18.16 17.92
CA GLN A 32 27.81 17.08 16.98
C GLN A 32 29.08 16.34 16.52
N VAL A 33 30.14 17.08 16.22
CA VAL A 33 31.45 16.50 15.89
C VAL A 33 31.97 15.70 17.06
N SER A 34 31.90 16.24 18.27
CA SER A 34 32.39 15.60 19.49
C SER A 34 31.61 14.29 19.80
N ASP A 35 30.29 14.29 19.64
CA ASP A 35 29.46 13.12 19.85
C ASP A 35 29.78 11.99 18.85
N GLN A 36 29.97 12.33 17.58
CA GLN A 36 30.34 11.34 16.56
C GLN A 36 31.74 10.74 16.81
N ILE A 37 32.70 11.56 17.23
CA ILE A 37 34.03 11.08 17.63
C ILE A 37 33.92 10.12 18.83
N ASN A 38 33.11 10.45 19.84
CA ASN A 38 32.88 9.58 20.99
C ASN A 38 32.22 8.24 20.57
N ILE A 39 31.31 8.26 19.63
CA ILE A 39 30.70 7.04 19.07
C ILE A 39 31.76 6.21 18.35
N ALA A 40 32.59 6.83 17.50
CA ALA A 40 33.67 6.17 16.78
C ALA A 40 34.67 5.53 17.76
N GLN A 41 35.06 6.23 18.83
CA GLN A 41 35.96 5.72 19.87
C GLN A 41 35.40 4.49 20.61
N ARG A 42 34.08 4.50 20.92
CA ARG A 42 33.41 3.37 21.57
C ARG A 42 33.32 2.15 20.65
N TYR A 43 33.16 2.38 19.34
CA TYR A 43 33.11 1.30 18.36
C TYR A 43 34.49 0.67 18.14
N SER A 44 35.50 1.49 17.89
CA SER A 44 36.89 1.05 17.73
C SER A 44 37.87 2.20 17.87
N TRP A 45 38.85 2.07 18.74
CA TRP A 45 39.88 3.10 18.96
C TRP A 45 40.81 3.27 17.76
N TYR A 46 41.06 2.22 16.98
CA TYR A 46 42.07 2.21 15.91
C TYR A 46 41.51 2.06 14.49
N ARG A 47 40.22 1.78 14.34
CA ARG A 47 39.58 1.68 13.02
C ARG A 47 39.04 3.04 12.60
N SER A 48 39.20 3.35 11.31
CA SER A 48 38.51 4.48 10.70
C SER A 48 37.02 4.23 10.71
N SER A 49 36.26 5.14 11.29
CA SER A 49 34.80 5.05 11.45
C SER A 49 34.12 6.25 10.80
N PRO A 50 32.89 6.12 10.29
CA PRO A 50 32.14 7.24 9.76
C PRO A 50 31.97 8.36 10.78
N LEU A 51 32.25 9.60 10.38
CA LEU A 51 32.09 10.81 11.18
C LEU A 51 30.86 11.61 10.72
N LEU A 52 30.79 11.89 9.42
CA LEU A 52 29.68 12.61 8.80
C LEU A 52 29.47 12.09 7.39
N SER A 53 28.26 11.65 7.11
CA SER A 53 27.83 11.17 5.78
C SER A 53 27.05 12.26 5.03
N ASP A 54 26.87 12.05 3.72
CA ASP A 54 26.07 12.91 2.84
C ASP A 54 26.66 14.33 2.71
N ILE A 55 27.97 14.39 2.48
CA ILE A 55 28.70 15.63 2.25
C ILE A 55 28.70 15.89 0.75
N ASP A 56 28.31 17.09 0.36
CA ASP A 56 28.35 17.53 -1.03
C ASP A 56 29.79 17.75 -1.52
N PHE A 57 29.95 17.85 -2.84
CA PHE A 57 31.26 18.03 -3.46
C PHE A 57 31.98 19.32 -3.03
N THR A 58 31.23 20.38 -2.73
CA THR A 58 31.79 21.68 -2.31
C THR A 58 32.36 21.55 -0.90
N GLN A 59 31.61 21.05 0.05
CA GLN A 59 32.05 20.79 1.42
C GLN A 59 33.23 19.79 1.43
N PHE A 60 33.14 18.72 0.64
CA PHE A 60 34.23 17.77 0.50
C PHE A 60 35.50 18.41 -0.01
N SER A 61 35.42 19.28 -1.01
CA SER A 61 36.58 20.02 -1.56
C SER A 61 37.24 20.91 -0.53
N ILE A 62 36.46 21.62 0.30
CA ILE A 62 36.95 22.43 1.41
C ILE A 62 37.73 21.59 2.42
N ILE A 63 37.16 20.43 2.81
CA ILE A 63 37.82 19.49 3.74
C ILE A 63 39.13 18.98 3.15
N GLN A 64 39.13 18.58 1.88
CA GLN A 64 40.32 18.05 1.21
C GLN A 64 41.49 19.06 1.23
N GLN A 65 41.23 20.35 1.03
CA GLN A 65 42.23 21.39 1.11
C GLN A 65 42.80 21.60 2.52
N ASN A 66 42.05 21.18 3.56
CA ASN A 66 42.44 21.36 4.96
C ASN A 66 42.85 20.06 5.68
N LEU A 67 42.91 18.89 4.97
CA LEU A 67 43.26 17.61 5.58
C LEU A 67 44.61 17.59 6.28
N TRP A 68 45.56 18.40 5.82
CA TRP A 68 46.88 18.54 6.45
C TRP A 68 46.81 19.09 7.90
N GLN A 69 45.74 19.81 8.26
CA GLN A 69 45.46 20.29 9.61
C GLN A 69 44.66 19.32 10.46
N LEU A 70 44.13 18.27 9.88
CA LEU A 70 43.17 17.33 10.46
C LEU A 70 43.70 15.87 10.42
N PRO A 71 44.80 15.58 11.13
CA PRO A 71 45.35 14.23 11.16
C PRO A 71 44.30 13.25 11.69
N GLY A 72 44.17 12.10 11.05
CA GLY A 72 43.15 11.08 11.41
C GLY A 72 41.79 11.25 10.74
N ILE A 73 41.56 12.35 10.02
CA ILE A 73 40.40 12.48 9.15
C ILE A 73 40.73 11.89 7.77
N GLY A 74 39.80 11.07 7.28
CA GLY A 74 39.82 10.50 5.96
C GLY A 74 38.46 10.63 5.28
N HIS A 75 38.29 9.97 4.14
CA HIS A 75 37.00 9.93 3.45
C HIS A 75 36.77 8.57 2.81
N GLN A 76 35.50 8.30 2.57
CA GLN A 76 35.04 7.16 1.78
C GLN A 76 33.98 7.66 0.80
N VAL A 77 33.95 7.10 -0.39
CA VAL A 77 32.83 7.29 -1.32
C VAL A 77 31.80 6.20 -1.02
N LYS A 78 30.60 6.61 -0.69
CA LYS A 78 29.44 5.70 -0.51
C LYS A 78 28.37 6.05 -1.54
N SER A 79 27.41 5.19 -1.73
CA SER A 79 26.25 5.50 -2.57
C SER A 79 25.09 6.01 -1.72
N LYS A 80 24.40 7.01 -2.23
CA LYS A 80 23.14 7.53 -1.70
C LYS A 80 22.00 7.06 -2.62
N ARG A 81 20.92 6.58 -2.03
CA ARG A 81 19.71 6.31 -2.79
C ARG A 81 19.09 7.64 -3.22
N THR A 82 18.76 7.75 -4.50
CA THR A 82 18.01 8.87 -5.07
C THR A 82 16.70 8.34 -5.63
N TYR A 83 15.67 9.16 -5.59
CA TYR A 83 14.34 8.80 -6.06
C TYR A 83 13.96 9.67 -7.26
N SER A 84 12.92 9.28 -7.99
CA SER A 84 12.45 10.02 -9.14
C SER A 84 11.70 11.27 -8.70
N ASP A 85 11.93 12.40 -9.37
CA ASP A 85 11.13 13.62 -9.17
C ASP A 85 9.70 13.49 -9.71
N LYS A 86 9.45 12.47 -10.55
CA LYS A 86 8.17 12.25 -11.21
C LYS A 86 7.13 11.62 -10.29
N ILE A 87 7.55 10.67 -9.44
CA ILE A 87 6.67 9.94 -8.51
C ILE A 87 7.30 9.90 -7.12
N ASN A 88 6.45 10.03 -6.10
CA ASN A 88 6.90 9.85 -4.73
C ASN A 88 6.88 8.37 -4.29
N ALA A 89 5.81 7.64 -4.57
CA ALA A 89 5.61 6.21 -4.33
C ALA A 89 6.20 5.70 -2.98
N SER A 90 6.15 6.57 -1.95
CA SER A 90 6.87 6.37 -0.69
C SER A 90 6.55 5.05 0.02
N HIS A 91 5.29 4.61 -0.03
CA HIS A 91 4.86 3.36 0.57
C HIS A 91 5.19 2.12 -0.27
N ILE A 92 5.52 2.30 -1.55
CA ILE A 92 6.02 1.24 -2.43
C ILE A 92 7.52 1.08 -2.22
N PHE A 93 8.29 2.14 -2.43
CA PHE A 93 9.75 2.10 -2.29
C PHE A 93 10.15 1.81 -0.85
N GLY A 94 9.54 2.51 0.11
CA GLY A 94 10.00 2.50 1.48
C GLY A 94 11.18 3.44 1.69
N TYR A 95 11.89 3.26 2.79
CA TYR A 95 13.05 4.11 3.15
C TYR A 95 14.16 3.28 3.79
N LEU A 96 15.37 3.83 3.70
CA LEU A 96 16.57 3.30 4.34
C LEU A 96 16.87 4.05 5.64
N ARG A 97 17.40 3.36 6.64
CA ARG A 97 17.97 3.95 7.86
C ARG A 97 19.28 3.28 8.23
N GLU A 98 20.12 4.01 8.97
CA GLU A 98 21.28 3.39 9.60
C GLU A 98 20.85 2.21 10.48
N ALA A 99 21.60 1.12 10.40
CA ALA A 99 21.40 -0.07 11.19
C ALA A 99 21.50 0.27 12.69
N ASP A 100 20.54 -0.17 13.46
CA ASP A 100 20.50 0.00 14.91
C ASP A 100 21.01 -1.26 15.65
N ALA A 101 21.07 -1.21 16.98
CA ALA A 101 21.60 -2.31 17.79
C ALA A 101 20.87 -3.64 17.54
N LYS A 102 19.57 -3.61 17.27
CA LYS A 102 18.76 -4.80 17.00
C LYS A 102 19.09 -5.40 15.63
N ASP A 103 19.37 -4.56 14.64
CA ASP A 103 19.75 -5.02 13.31
C ASP A 103 21.10 -5.77 13.37
N PHE A 104 22.06 -5.27 14.15
CA PHE A 104 23.34 -5.94 14.35
C PHE A 104 23.22 -7.29 15.07
N GLU A 105 22.20 -7.47 15.92
CA GLU A 105 21.92 -8.77 16.55
C GLU A 105 21.43 -9.82 15.53
N THR A 106 20.68 -9.37 14.54
CA THR A 106 20.06 -10.26 13.54
C THR A 106 20.91 -10.45 12.30
N ASN A 107 21.76 -9.50 11.96
CA ASN A 107 22.63 -9.55 10.77
C ASN A 107 24.07 -9.17 11.12
N THR A 108 24.93 -10.17 11.27
CA THR A 108 26.35 -10.02 11.63
C THR A 108 27.23 -9.48 10.50
N SER A 109 26.73 -9.37 9.27
CA SER A 109 27.45 -8.81 8.12
C SER A 109 27.40 -7.28 8.08
N LEU A 110 26.64 -6.65 8.98
CA LEU A 110 26.49 -5.20 9.04
C LEU A 110 27.68 -4.53 9.71
N PHE A 111 28.03 -3.35 9.20
CA PHE A 111 29.04 -2.48 9.77
C PHE A 111 28.40 -1.16 10.25
N LEU A 112 29.08 -0.50 11.17
CA LEU A 112 28.65 0.83 11.67
C LEU A 112 28.51 1.82 10.50
N GLY A 113 27.33 2.48 10.44
CA GLY A 113 26.98 3.42 9.37
C GLY A 113 26.44 2.77 8.11
N ASP A 114 26.18 1.44 8.11
CA ASP A 114 25.44 0.80 7.03
C ASP A 114 23.96 1.18 7.12
N LYS A 115 23.36 1.37 5.95
CA LYS A 115 21.93 1.62 5.81
C LYS A 115 21.22 0.36 5.38
N ILE A 116 20.04 0.14 5.93
CA ILE A 116 19.17 -1.01 5.63
C ILE A 116 17.75 -0.55 5.35
N GLY A 117 17.03 -1.32 4.57
CA GLY A 117 15.60 -1.11 4.30
C GLY A 117 14.76 -1.26 5.57
N LYS A 118 13.87 -0.31 5.85
CA LYS A 118 12.98 -0.33 7.02
C LYS A 118 11.50 -0.42 6.65
N SER A 119 11.16 -0.21 5.39
CA SER A 119 9.79 -0.34 4.88
C SER A 119 9.79 -0.58 3.37
N GLY A 120 8.61 -0.88 2.81
CA GLY A 120 8.41 -1.03 1.37
C GLY A 120 9.27 -2.12 0.73
N LEU A 121 9.57 -1.95 -0.54
CA LEU A 121 10.42 -2.86 -1.31
C LEU A 121 11.87 -2.88 -0.81
N GLU A 122 12.37 -1.74 -0.28
CA GLU A 122 13.70 -1.67 0.33
C GLU A 122 13.84 -2.65 1.50
N LEU A 123 12.77 -2.88 2.28
CA LEU A 123 12.79 -3.87 3.37
C LEU A 123 12.66 -5.31 2.85
N ILE A 124 11.70 -5.56 1.96
CA ILE A 124 11.40 -6.94 1.50
C ILE A 124 12.55 -7.51 0.66
N TYR A 125 13.23 -6.66 -0.11
CA TYR A 125 14.31 -7.08 -1.00
C TYR A 125 15.68 -6.62 -0.52
N GLU A 126 15.84 -6.24 0.75
CA GLU A 126 17.10 -5.76 1.33
C GLU A 126 18.29 -6.67 1.00
N ASP A 127 18.16 -7.99 1.21
CA ASP A 127 19.22 -8.97 0.95
C ASP A 127 19.63 -9.05 -0.53
N ARG A 128 18.73 -8.65 -1.44
CA ARG A 128 18.99 -8.64 -2.89
C ARG A 128 19.54 -7.30 -3.36
N LEU A 129 19.04 -6.21 -2.78
CA LEU A 129 19.42 -4.84 -3.16
C LEU A 129 20.79 -4.43 -2.63
N ARG A 130 21.19 -4.97 -1.47
CA ARG A 130 22.44 -4.61 -0.80
C ARG A 130 23.67 -5.03 -1.58
N GLY A 131 23.64 -6.21 -2.22
CA GLY A 131 24.82 -6.89 -2.76
C GLY A 131 25.73 -7.45 -1.67
N GLU A 132 26.94 -7.82 -2.05
CA GLU A 132 27.93 -8.39 -1.13
C GLU A 132 29.17 -7.49 -1.06
N SER A 133 29.59 -7.15 0.15
CA SER A 133 30.79 -6.34 0.36
C SER A 133 32.04 -7.12 0.02
N GLY A 134 32.96 -6.51 -0.72
CA GLY A 134 34.29 -7.06 -0.95
C GLY A 134 35.17 -6.98 0.31
N ILE A 135 36.19 -7.82 0.36
CA ILE A 135 37.17 -7.83 1.45
C ILE A 135 38.55 -7.50 0.89
N GLU A 136 39.21 -6.51 1.40
CA GLU A 136 40.60 -6.15 1.10
C GLU A 136 41.44 -6.26 2.37
N PHE A 137 42.52 -7.04 2.32
CA PHE A 137 43.46 -7.18 3.41
C PHE A 137 44.60 -6.15 3.29
N LYS A 138 44.83 -5.39 4.37
CA LYS A 138 45.89 -4.37 4.45
C LYS A 138 46.90 -4.75 5.54
N ARG A 139 48.21 -4.62 5.26
CA ARG A 139 49.21 -4.64 6.31
C ARG A 139 49.12 -3.37 7.13
N VAL A 140 49.16 -3.54 8.44
CA VAL A 140 49.19 -2.41 9.38
C VAL A 140 50.39 -2.57 10.32
N ASN A 141 50.98 -1.45 10.73
CA ASN A 141 51.98 -1.44 11.80
C ASN A 141 51.34 -1.59 13.18
N ALA A 142 52.16 -1.65 14.22
CA ALA A 142 51.72 -1.76 15.62
C ALA A 142 50.83 -0.57 16.07
N TYR A 143 50.80 0.54 15.34
CA TYR A 143 49.97 1.71 15.60
C TYR A 143 48.71 1.75 14.73
N GLY A 144 48.38 0.69 13.98
CA GLY A 144 47.20 0.62 13.12
C GLY A 144 47.32 1.40 11.79
N GLN A 145 48.52 1.89 11.43
CA GLN A 145 48.73 2.61 10.19
C GLN A 145 48.90 1.62 9.03
N ALA A 146 48.17 1.84 7.94
CA ALA A 146 48.27 0.99 6.75
C ALA A 146 49.65 1.14 6.08
N LEU A 147 50.35 0.04 5.89
CA LEU A 147 51.67 -0.07 5.23
C LEU A 147 51.57 -0.46 3.75
N GLY A 148 50.33 -0.65 3.26
CA GLY A 148 50.05 -1.09 1.88
C GLY A 148 49.13 -2.30 1.85
N SER A 149 48.70 -2.68 0.65
CA SER A 149 47.88 -3.87 0.44
C SER A 149 48.65 -5.13 0.81
N PHE A 150 48.00 -6.04 1.50
CA PHE A 150 48.54 -7.36 1.75
C PHE A 150 48.06 -8.28 0.63
N MET A 151 48.88 -8.46 -0.39
CA MET A 151 48.58 -9.41 -1.47
C MET A 151 48.96 -10.82 -1.00
N VAL A 152 47.97 -11.57 -0.50
CA VAL A 152 48.02 -13.03 -0.54
C VAL A 152 47.14 -13.43 -1.72
N GLU A 153 47.70 -14.18 -2.65
CA GLU A 153 46.91 -14.69 -3.78
C GLU A 153 45.68 -15.43 -3.25
N ASN A 154 44.46 -14.94 -3.64
CA ASN A 154 43.14 -15.49 -3.31
C ASN A 154 42.54 -15.21 -1.92
N GLU A 155 43.02 -14.29 -1.10
CA GLU A 155 42.36 -13.99 0.19
C GLU A 155 41.40 -12.77 0.15
N GLY A 156 41.45 -11.89 -0.85
CA GLY A 156 40.49 -10.80 -1.05
C GLY A 156 39.31 -11.25 -1.91
N THR A 157 38.12 -10.69 -1.64
CA THR A 157 36.94 -10.89 -2.50
C THR A 157 36.50 -9.56 -3.11
N ASN A 158 36.17 -9.60 -4.40
CA ASN A 158 35.57 -8.42 -5.05
C ASN A 158 34.13 -8.21 -4.57
N PRO A 159 33.66 -6.96 -4.46
CA PRO A 159 32.26 -6.70 -4.15
C PRO A 159 31.37 -7.22 -5.29
N ILE A 160 30.17 -7.68 -4.92
CA ILE A 160 29.12 -8.08 -5.87
C ILE A 160 28.00 -7.07 -5.79
N GLU A 161 27.62 -6.51 -6.93
CA GLU A 161 26.53 -5.55 -7.01
C GLU A 161 25.19 -6.18 -6.63
N GLY A 162 24.33 -5.39 -5.96
CA GLY A 162 22.95 -5.79 -5.67
C GLY A 162 22.11 -5.86 -6.95
N ALA A 163 20.98 -6.55 -6.84
CA ALA A 163 20.05 -6.70 -7.94
C ALA A 163 19.34 -5.37 -8.28
N ASN A 164 18.98 -5.20 -9.56
CA ASN A 164 18.00 -4.20 -9.98
C ASN A 164 16.59 -4.78 -9.83
N ILE A 165 15.68 -3.98 -9.30
CA ILE A 165 14.26 -4.32 -9.21
C ILE A 165 13.52 -3.62 -10.34
N ILE A 166 12.82 -4.38 -11.17
CA ILE A 166 11.88 -3.85 -12.15
C ILE A 166 10.47 -4.08 -11.59
N THR A 167 9.75 -2.98 -11.39
CA THR A 167 8.39 -3.01 -10.86
C THR A 167 7.35 -2.97 -11.96
N SER A 168 6.14 -3.44 -11.67
CA SER A 168 4.96 -3.35 -12.54
C SER A 168 4.32 -1.95 -12.57
N ILE A 169 4.86 -1.00 -11.80
CA ILE A 169 4.31 0.34 -11.67
C ILE A 169 4.48 1.12 -12.98
N ASP A 170 3.37 1.63 -13.51
CA ASP A 170 3.37 2.66 -14.54
C ASP A 170 3.60 4.03 -13.89
N ALA A 171 4.74 4.63 -14.16
CA ALA A 171 5.16 5.87 -13.49
C ALA A 171 4.26 7.07 -13.83
N ASP A 172 3.69 7.12 -15.04
CA ASP A 172 2.77 8.19 -15.44
C ASP A 172 1.42 8.05 -14.74
N LEU A 173 0.91 6.83 -14.69
CA LEU A 173 -0.33 6.51 -13.97
C LEU A 173 -0.17 6.72 -12.45
N GLN A 174 0.98 6.34 -11.88
CA GLN A 174 1.28 6.56 -10.46
C GLN A 174 1.30 8.05 -10.12
N ALA A 175 2.01 8.87 -10.93
CA ALA A 175 2.06 10.32 -10.76
C ALA A 175 0.66 10.94 -10.83
N PHE A 176 -0.15 10.51 -11.79
CA PHE A 176 -1.52 10.99 -11.92
C PHE A 176 -2.40 10.57 -10.74
N ALA A 177 -2.26 9.33 -10.26
CA ALA A 177 -2.98 8.86 -9.08
C ALA A 177 -2.58 9.62 -7.80
N GLU A 178 -1.30 9.93 -7.64
CA GLU A 178 -0.79 10.77 -6.53
C GLU A 178 -1.36 12.18 -6.59
N ASP A 179 -1.40 12.79 -7.78
CA ASP A 179 -1.98 14.12 -7.99
C ASP A 179 -3.48 14.17 -7.61
N LEU A 180 -4.25 13.14 -7.97
CA LEU A 180 -5.67 13.04 -7.60
C LEU A 180 -5.90 12.89 -6.08
N MET A 181 -4.89 12.45 -5.33
CA MET A 181 -4.97 12.23 -3.88
C MET A 181 -4.44 13.39 -3.04
N ILE A 182 -3.95 14.47 -3.65
CA ILE A 182 -3.55 15.67 -2.91
C ILE A 182 -4.73 16.16 -2.04
N ASP A 183 -4.45 16.48 -0.77
CA ASP A 183 -5.41 16.94 0.25
C ASP A 183 -6.52 15.93 0.59
N LYS A 184 -6.33 14.65 0.26
CA LYS A 184 -7.27 13.57 0.59
C LYS A 184 -6.58 12.50 1.42
N THR A 185 -7.34 11.86 2.31
CA THR A 185 -6.86 10.74 3.11
C THR A 185 -7.50 9.44 2.61
N GLY A 186 -6.68 8.47 2.24
CA GLY A 186 -7.18 7.22 1.71
C GLY A 186 -6.17 6.44 0.88
N ALA A 187 -6.65 5.63 -0.06
CA ALA A 187 -5.80 4.82 -0.93
C ALA A 187 -6.41 4.63 -2.32
N ILE A 188 -5.53 4.47 -3.30
CA ILE A 188 -5.86 4.01 -4.66
C ILE A 188 -5.07 2.73 -4.94
N ILE A 189 -5.74 1.76 -5.56
CA ILE A 189 -5.12 0.58 -6.19
C ILE A 189 -5.59 0.55 -7.65
N VAL A 190 -4.64 0.50 -8.57
CA VAL A 190 -4.87 0.18 -9.99
C VAL A 190 -4.11 -1.09 -10.31
N MET A 191 -4.82 -2.12 -10.77
CA MET A 191 -4.26 -3.45 -10.94
C MET A 191 -4.74 -4.10 -12.24
N ASN A 192 -3.87 -4.84 -12.92
CA ASN A 192 -4.26 -5.70 -14.03
C ASN A 192 -5.00 -6.94 -13.48
N PRO A 193 -6.28 -7.14 -13.82
CA PRO A 193 -7.09 -8.23 -13.27
C PRO A 193 -6.67 -9.62 -13.74
N ASN A 194 -5.89 -9.73 -14.78
CA ASN A 194 -5.51 -11.01 -15.38
C ASN A 194 -4.13 -11.49 -14.89
N THR A 195 -3.25 -10.57 -14.50
CA THR A 195 -1.87 -10.91 -14.07
C THR A 195 -1.61 -10.68 -12.60
N GLY A 196 -2.34 -9.76 -11.97
CA GLY A 196 -2.07 -9.31 -10.61
C GLY A 196 -1.04 -8.18 -10.50
N ALA A 197 -0.49 -7.71 -11.62
CA ALA A 197 0.44 -6.59 -11.66
C ALA A 197 -0.22 -5.32 -11.12
N ILE A 198 0.36 -4.70 -10.10
CA ILE A 198 -0.08 -3.41 -9.59
C ILE A 198 0.54 -2.33 -10.45
N LEU A 199 -0.31 -1.59 -11.17
CA LEU A 199 0.08 -0.52 -12.09
C LEU A 199 0.23 0.82 -11.39
N ALA A 200 -0.56 1.07 -10.33
CA ALA A 200 -0.40 2.20 -9.44
C ALA A 200 -0.94 1.87 -8.05
N MET A 201 -0.26 2.36 -7.03
CA MET A 201 -0.69 2.22 -5.63
C MET A 201 -0.36 3.48 -4.85
N VAL A 202 -1.38 4.14 -4.33
CA VAL A 202 -1.25 5.36 -3.53
C VAL A 202 -1.81 5.13 -2.14
N SER A 203 -1.07 5.56 -1.12
CA SER A 203 -1.55 5.74 0.25
C SER A 203 -1.34 7.20 0.64
N SER A 204 -2.42 7.90 0.97
CA SER A 204 -2.40 9.33 1.29
C SER A 204 -2.97 9.58 2.69
N PRO A 205 -2.40 10.55 3.47
CA PRO A 205 -1.21 11.32 3.11
C PRO A 205 0.04 10.44 3.03
N ASN A 206 0.99 10.86 2.21
CA ASN A 206 2.27 10.20 2.06
C ASN A 206 3.40 11.01 2.74
N TYR A 207 4.63 10.52 2.67
CA TYR A 207 5.83 11.20 3.16
C TYR A 207 6.84 11.38 2.03
N GLN A 208 7.74 12.36 2.19
CA GLN A 208 8.80 12.64 1.22
C GLN A 208 9.97 11.66 1.43
N VAL A 209 10.06 10.67 0.56
CA VAL A 209 11.05 9.59 0.68
C VAL A 209 12.49 10.12 0.54
N ASP A 210 12.73 11.14 -0.28
CA ASP A 210 14.05 11.76 -0.46
C ASP A 210 14.62 12.32 0.85
N ARG A 211 13.78 12.87 1.72
CA ARG A 211 14.20 13.40 3.03
C ARG A 211 14.64 12.31 4.00
N LEU A 212 14.34 11.05 3.69
CA LEU A 212 14.74 9.88 4.48
C LEU A 212 15.92 9.12 3.85
N ALA A 213 16.32 9.43 2.62
CA ALA A 213 17.35 8.71 1.87
C ALA A 213 18.80 8.98 2.33
N GLY A 214 19.05 10.21 2.78
CA GLY A 214 20.38 10.68 3.19
C GLY A 214 20.63 10.57 4.69
N ARG A 215 21.24 11.64 5.22
CA ARG A 215 21.34 11.86 6.65
C ARG A 215 19.95 12.04 7.23
N LEU A 216 19.68 11.39 8.39
CA LEU A 216 18.38 11.49 9.04
C LEU A 216 18.02 12.94 9.38
N ASP A 217 17.00 13.48 8.70
CA ASP A 217 16.37 14.73 9.09
C ASP A 217 15.50 14.48 10.34
N ARG A 218 16.08 14.71 11.52
CA ARG A 218 15.43 14.43 12.80
C ARG A 218 14.16 15.24 13.00
N ALA A 219 14.11 16.48 12.51
CA ALA A 219 12.93 17.34 12.61
C ALA A 219 11.80 16.79 11.76
N TYR A 220 12.08 16.44 10.52
CA TYR A 220 11.10 15.81 9.63
C TYR A 220 10.63 14.45 10.15
N TRP A 221 11.56 13.62 10.64
CA TRP A 221 11.20 12.33 11.23
C TRP A 221 10.27 12.49 12.43
N ALA A 222 10.54 13.43 13.33
CA ALA A 222 9.67 13.75 14.46
C ALA A 222 8.29 14.25 13.99
N GLN A 223 8.26 15.12 12.97
CA GLN A 223 7.03 15.63 12.37
C GLN A 223 6.14 14.49 11.87
N ILE A 224 6.64 13.63 10.96
CA ILE A 224 5.83 12.58 10.34
C ILE A 224 5.42 11.48 11.33
N ASN A 225 6.18 11.25 12.41
CA ASN A 225 5.80 10.30 13.46
C ASN A 225 4.73 10.85 14.41
N SER A 226 4.70 12.18 14.64
CA SER A 226 3.71 12.82 15.50
C SER A 226 2.46 13.27 14.76
N ASP A 227 2.44 13.18 13.43
CA ASP A 227 1.32 13.59 12.59
C ASP A 227 0.10 12.68 12.82
N SER A 228 -1.01 13.28 13.25
CA SER A 228 -2.27 12.58 13.51
C SER A 228 -2.86 11.91 12.28
N THR A 229 -2.52 12.38 11.09
CA THR A 229 -2.94 11.80 9.81
C THR A 229 -2.17 10.52 9.45
N ARG A 230 -1.10 10.19 10.22
CA ARG A 230 -0.30 8.98 10.07
C ARG A 230 0.24 8.75 8.66
N PRO A 231 1.11 9.64 8.14
CA PRO A 231 1.63 9.51 6.78
C PRO A 231 2.51 8.26 6.56
N LEU A 232 3.07 7.66 7.62
CA LEU A 232 3.82 6.39 7.53
C LEU A 232 2.91 5.14 7.40
N PHE A 233 1.60 5.26 7.66
CA PHE A 233 0.68 4.14 7.60
C PHE A 233 0.26 3.85 6.16
N ASN A 234 0.62 2.67 5.64
CA ASN A 234 0.24 2.25 4.29
C ASN A 234 -1.24 1.83 4.24
N ARG A 235 -2.13 2.79 3.91
CA ARG A 235 -3.57 2.57 3.83
C ARG A 235 -3.98 1.57 2.77
N ALA A 236 -3.20 1.44 1.71
CA ALA A 236 -3.51 0.56 0.59
C ALA A 236 -3.57 -0.92 0.99
N VAL A 237 -2.66 -1.34 1.88
CA VAL A 237 -2.50 -2.75 2.27
C VAL A 237 -2.78 -3.02 3.75
N SER A 238 -2.69 -2.01 4.63
CA SER A 238 -2.79 -2.19 6.08
C SER A 238 -4.10 -1.68 6.69
N SER A 239 -4.91 -0.90 5.97
CA SER A 239 -6.23 -0.46 6.44
C SER A 239 -7.14 -1.64 6.72
N ARG A 240 -7.95 -1.51 7.80
CA ARG A 240 -8.98 -2.47 8.20
C ARG A 240 -10.29 -1.76 8.33
N GLN A 241 -11.02 -1.66 7.23
CA GLN A 241 -12.29 -0.94 7.18
C GLN A 241 -13.41 -1.82 6.65
N PRO A 242 -14.65 -1.62 7.10
CA PRO A 242 -15.78 -2.30 6.49
C PRO A 242 -15.88 -1.95 5.00
N PRO A 243 -16.06 -2.94 4.11
CA PRO A 243 -16.15 -2.69 2.67
C PRO A 243 -17.47 -2.00 2.26
N GLY A 244 -18.47 -2.04 3.12
CA GLY A 244 -19.80 -1.55 2.80
C GLY A 244 -20.37 -2.21 1.54
N SER A 245 -21.16 -1.48 0.79
CA SER A 245 -21.85 -2.01 -0.40
C SER A 245 -20.93 -2.48 -1.54
N THR A 246 -19.61 -2.27 -1.49
CA THR A 246 -18.69 -2.89 -2.47
C THR A 246 -18.65 -4.40 -2.36
N PHE A 247 -19.05 -4.95 -1.22
CA PHE A 247 -19.15 -6.39 -0.97
C PHE A 247 -20.37 -7.04 -1.63
N LYS A 248 -21.44 -6.30 -1.90
CA LYS A 248 -22.71 -6.85 -2.39
C LYS A 248 -22.64 -7.70 -3.68
N PRO A 249 -21.80 -7.37 -4.69
CA PRO A 249 -21.59 -8.23 -5.85
C PRO A 249 -21.16 -9.64 -5.47
N LEU A 250 -20.15 -9.77 -4.60
CA LEU A 250 -19.69 -11.07 -4.12
C LEU A 250 -20.76 -11.78 -3.28
N MET A 251 -21.46 -11.06 -2.40
CA MET A 251 -22.54 -11.62 -1.60
C MET A 251 -23.65 -12.21 -2.47
N GLY A 252 -24.01 -11.51 -3.57
CA GLY A 252 -24.99 -12.00 -4.55
C GLY A 252 -24.52 -13.25 -5.29
N LEU A 253 -23.26 -13.26 -5.72
CA LEU A 253 -22.65 -14.43 -6.38
C LEU A 253 -22.70 -15.66 -5.46
N ILE A 254 -22.25 -15.53 -4.21
CA ILE A 254 -22.28 -16.62 -3.23
C ILE A 254 -23.73 -17.10 -3.01
N GLY A 255 -24.70 -16.18 -2.95
CA GLY A 255 -26.12 -16.54 -2.80
C GLY A 255 -26.67 -17.36 -3.96
N LEU A 256 -26.26 -17.07 -5.20
CA LEU A 256 -26.60 -17.86 -6.40
C LEU A 256 -25.97 -19.25 -6.35
N GLU A 257 -24.67 -19.31 -6.09
CA GLU A 257 -23.92 -20.57 -6.11
C GLU A 257 -24.32 -21.52 -4.99
N GLU A 258 -24.70 -21.01 -3.84
CA GLU A 258 -25.21 -21.80 -2.73
C GLU A 258 -26.72 -22.11 -2.85
N GLY A 259 -27.38 -21.67 -3.94
CA GLY A 259 -28.78 -21.98 -4.24
C GLY A 259 -29.79 -21.32 -3.29
N LEU A 260 -29.40 -20.26 -2.57
CA LEU A 260 -30.33 -19.50 -1.70
C LEU A 260 -31.18 -18.51 -2.50
N ILE A 261 -30.69 -18.09 -3.65
CA ILE A 261 -31.42 -17.30 -4.61
C ILE A 261 -31.19 -17.81 -6.03
N THR A 262 -32.09 -17.45 -6.93
CA THR A 262 -31.95 -17.63 -8.38
C THR A 262 -31.83 -16.27 -9.07
N PRO A 263 -31.44 -16.19 -10.34
CA PRO A 263 -31.41 -14.93 -11.08
C PRO A 263 -32.74 -14.15 -11.04
N THR A 264 -33.85 -14.82 -10.93
CA THR A 264 -35.20 -14.25 -10.92
C THR A 264 -35.80 -14.10 -9.53
N THR A 265 -35.06 -14.45 -8.47
CA THR A 265 -35.55 -14.28 -7.09
C THR A 265 -35.83 -12.82 -6.80
N ASN A 266 -37.09 -12.51 -6.52
CA ASN A 266 -37.57 -11.16 -6.27
C ASN A 266 -37.78 -10.92 -4.76
N ILE A 267 -37.16 -9.86 -4.23
CA ILE A 267 -37.31 -9.42 -2.84
C ILE A 267 -37.81 -7.97 -2.84
N PRO A 268 -39.02 -7.73 -2.31
CA PRO A 268 -39.60 -6.39 -2.28
C PRO A 268 -38.89 -5.53 -1.24
N ASN A 269 -38.48 -4.31 -1.64
CA ASN A 269 -38.02 -3.26 -0.74
C ASN A 269 -39.18 -2.31 -0.41
N THR A 270 -39.67 -2.39 0.82
CA THR A 270 -40.72 -1.50 1.35
C THR A 270 -40.16 -0.35 2.17
N GLY A 271 -38.83 -0.19 2.20
CA GLY A 271 -38.10 0.83 2.98
C GLY A 271 -37.12 0.22 3.99
N GLY A 272 -36.97 -1.10 3.97
CA GLY A 272 -36.02 -1.83 4.82
C GLY A 272 -36.43 -3.27 5.08
N TYR A 273 -35.59 -4.00 5.77
CA TYR A 273 -35.77 -5.39 6.16
C TYR A 273 -36.18 -5.49 7.64
N GLN A 274 -37.33 -6.14 7.91
CA GLN A 274 -37.88 -6.30 9.26
C GLN A 274 -37.42 -7.64 9.86
N ARG A 275 -36.54 -7.58 10.88
CA ARG A 275 -36.09 -8.77 11.61
C ARG A 275 -35.79 -8.41 13.07
N GLY A 276 -36.79 -8.55 13.95
CA GLY A 276 -36.74 -8.01 15.32
C GLY A 276 -36.83 -6.47 15.32
N ARG A 277 -35.89 -5.82 14.66
CA ARG A 277 -35.88 -4.37 14.38
C ARG A 277 -35.93 -4.11 12.87
N LEU A 278 -36.18 -2.84 12.49
CA LEU A 278 -36.13 -2.40 11.10
C LEU A 278 -34.67 -2.07 10.72
N TYR A 279 -34.13 -2.75 9.71
CA TYR A 279 -32.88 -2.44 9.05
C TYR A 279 -33.19 -1.62 7.79
N ARG A 280 -32.93 -0.31 7.85
CA ARG A 280 -33.33 0.65 6.82
C ARG A 280 -32.64 0.41 5.48
N ASP A 281 -33.34 0.73 4.38
CA ASP A 281 -32.83 0.75 3.04
C ASP A 281 -33.04 2.12 2.41
N ILE A 282 -31.98 2.64 1.77
CA ILE A 282 -32.01 3.93 1.06
C ILE A 282 -32.31 3.78 -0.44
N ALA A 283 -32.33 2.54 -0.96
CA ALA A 283 -32.73 2.27 -2.33
C ALA A 283 -34.22 2.59 -2.53
N PRO A 284 -34.66 2.99 -3.73
CA PRO A 284 -36.08 3.23 -4.02
C PRO A 284 -36.95 2.04 -3.64
N LYS A 285 -38.17 2.30 -3.17
CA LYS A 285 -39.15 1.22 -2.92
C LYS A 285 -39.53 0.53 -4.21
N GLY A 286 -39.77 -0.79 -4.15
CA GLY A 286 -40.16 -1.60 -5.31
C GLY A 286 -39.60 -3.01 -5.25
N ASP A 287 -39.81 -3.74 -6.31
CA ASP A 287 -39.38 -5.13 -6.44
C ASP A 287 -37.97 -5.22 -7.03
N TYR A 288 -37.13 -6.08 -6.45
CA TYR A 288 -35.74 -6.22 -6.78
C TYR A 288 -35.38 -7.68 -7.06
N ASP A 289 -34.94 -7.97 -8.27
CA ASP A 289 -34.09 -9.12 -8.58
C ASP A 289 -32.63 -8.80 -8.22
N LEU A 290 -31.72 -9.74 -8.39
CA LEU A 290 -30.32 -9.56 -8.01
C LEU A 290 -29.61 -8.46 -8.81
N GLU A 291 -29.81 -8.38 -10.14
CA GLU A 291 -29.19 -7.35 -10.99
C GLU A 291 -29.62 -5.95 -10.53
N LYS A 292 -30.91 -5.77 -10.33
CA LYS A 292 -31.48 -4.51 -9.86
C LYS A 292 -31.02 -4.18 -8.44
N ALA A 293 -30.89 -5.18 -7.56
CA ALA A 293 -30.40 -5.01 -6.19
C ALA A 293 -28.94 -4.53 -6.15
N ILE A 294 -28.08 -5.04 -7.04
CA ILE A 294 -26.70 -4.56 -7.19
C ILE A 294 -26.71 -3.13 -7.78
N THR A 295 -27.48 -2.90 -8.85
CA THR A 295 -27.59 -1.63 -9.58
C THR A 295 -27.95 -0.47 -8.66
N TYR A 296 -28.98 -0.61 -7.86
CA TYR A 296 -29.47 0.42 -6.95
C TYR A 296 -28.99 0.26 -5.50
N SER A 297 -28.14 -0.75 -5.27
CA SER A 297 -27.52 -1.01 -3.97
C SER A 297 -28.55 -1.29 -2.84
N SER A 298 -29.64 -2.03 -3.12
CA SER A 298 -30.66 -2.34 -2.10
C SER A 298 -30.05 -3.05 -0.90
N ASN A 299 -30.26 -2.50 0.29
CA ASN A 299 -29.86 -3.14 1.53
C ASN A 299 -30.80 -4.28 1.89
N THR A 300 -32.09 -4.11 1.66
CA THR A 300 -33.15 -5.08 1.98
C THR A 300 -32.85 -6.44 1.35
N TYR A 301 -32.44 -6.46 0.08
CA TYR A 301 -32.11 -7.68 -0.64
C TYR A 301 -30.97 -8.45 0.06
N PHE A 302 -29.90 -7.77 0.39
CA PHE A 302 -28.72 -8.40 0.98
C PHE A 302 -28.84 -8.68 2.48
N TYR A 303 -29.65 -7.94 3.21
CA TYR A 303 -30.05 -8.29 4.59
C TYR A 303 -30.82 -9.62 4.61
N LYS A 304 -31.83 -9.76 3.71
CA LYS A 304 -32.59 -10.99 3.60
C LYS A 304 -31.70 -12.19 3.21
N LEU A 305 -30.83 -11.98 2.23
CA LEU A 305 -29.90 -13.03 1.80
C LEU A 305 -28.97 -13.47 2.94
N MET A 306 -28.43 -12.54 3.72
CA MET A 306 -27.58 -12.90 4.87
C MET A 306 -28.38 -13.60 5.97
N ASP A 307 -29.62 -13.17 6.23
CA ASP A 307 -30.51 -13.89 7.16
C ASP A 307 -30.76 -15.35 6.72
N ASP A 308 -30.90 -15.58 5.42
CA ASP A 308 -31.04 -16.93 4.86
C ASP A 308 -29.78 -17.78 5.06
N PHE A 309 -28.58 -17.23 4.84
CA PHE A 309 -27.32 -17.89 5.16
C PHE A 309 -27.23 -18.26 6.65
N ALA A 310 -27.50 -17.30 7.51
CA ALA A 310 -27.41 -17.47 8.95
C ALA A 310 -28.47 -18.49 9.47
N SER A 311 -29.71 -18.35 9.02
CA SER A 311 -30.82 -19.22 9.44
C SER A 311 -30.68 -20.67 8.94
N SER A 312 -29.99 -20.86 7.81
CA SER A 312 -29.68 -22.19 7.27
C SER A 312 -28.42 -22.83 7.87
N GLY A 313 -27.73 -22.18 8.80
CA GLY A 313 -26.50 -22.68 9.41
C GLY A 313 -25.27 -22.64 8.48
N ARG A 314 -25.32 -21.88 7.38
CA ARG A 314 -24.27 -21.86 6.35
C ARG A 314 -23.24 -20.72 6.53
N LEU A 315 -23.12 -20.13 7.72
CA LEU A 315 -22.19 -19.04 7.98
C LEU A 315 -20.72 -19.40 7.65
N ASN A 316 -20.28 -20.61 8.00
CA ASN A 316 -18.91 -21.03 7.72
C ASN A 316 -18.66 -21.22 6.21
N ILE A 317 -19.62 -21.77 5.49
CA ILE A 317 -19.55 -21.88 4.02
C ILE A 317 -19.46 -20.47 3.41
N TRP A 318 -20.31 -19.54 3.83
CA TRP A 318 -20.24 -18.14 3.39
C TRP A 318 -18.84 -17.55 3.65
N SER A 319 -18.28 -17.75 4.84
CA SER A 319 -16.95 -17.25 5.20
C SER A 319 -15.84 -17.82 4.29
N GLU A 320 -15.89 -19.13 4.01
CA GLU A 320 -14.94 -19.80 3.09
C GLU A 320 -15.07 -19.24 1.67
N ARG A 321 -16.28 -19.11 1.13
CA ARG A 321 -16.53 -18.54 -0.20
C ARG A 321 -16.01 -17.11 -0.33
N VAL A 322 -16.17 -16.31 0.71
CA VAL A 322 -15.63 -14.93 0.76
C VAL A 322 -14.10 -14.95 0.72
N LYS A 323 -13.46 -15.85 1.47
CA LYS A 323 -12.00 -16.01 1.52
C LYS A 323 -11.42 -16.49 0.18
N ASP A 324 -12.15 -17.28 -0.61
CA ASP A 324 -11.74 -17.70 -1.95
C ASP A 324 -11.54 -16.51 -2.90
N PHE A 325 -12.22 -15.39 -2.66
CA PHE A 325 -12.05 -14.13 -3.42
C PHE A 325 -10.96 -13.20 -2.86
N GLY A 326 -10.15 -13.66 -1.91
CA GLY A 326 -9.02 -12.91 -1.37
C GLY A 326 -9.36 -12.00 -0.18
N LEU A 327 -10.58 -12.00 0.34
CA LEU A 327 -10.95 -11.25 1.54
C LEU A 327 -10.67 -12.09 2.80
N GLY A 328 -10.13 -11.48 3.85
CA GLY A 328 -9.90 -12.19 5.10
C GLY A 328 -8.70 -13.14 5.10
N VAL A 329 -7.84 -13.05 4.09
CA VAL A 329 -6.65 -13.90 3.91
C VAL A 329 -5.42 -13.04 3.61
N ASP A 330 -4.24 -13.62 3.80
CA ASP A 330 -3.00 -13.03 3.29
C ASP A 330 -2.98 -13.12 1.76
N LEU A 331 -2.73 -11.99 1.10
CA LEU A 331 -2.62 -11.92 -0.36
C LEU A 331 -1.19 -12.17 -0.85
N GLU A 332 -0.23 -12.34 0.07
CA GLU A 332 1.19 -12.60 -0.24
C GLU A 332 1.81 -11.52 -1.15
N ILE A 333 1.37 -10.27 -0.99
CA ILE A 333 1.98 -9.15 -1.71
C ILE A 333 3.39 -8.90 -1.20
N ASP A 334 4.28 -8.49 -2.09
CA ASP A 334 5.66 -8.12 -1.81
C ASP A 334 5.81 -6.75 -1.11
N LEU A 335 4.99 -6.53 -0.07
CA LEU A 335 5.06 -5.39 0.83
C LEU A 335 4.92 -5.83 2.29
N PRO A 336 5.62 -5.16 3.20
CA PRO A 336 5.47 -5.46 4.63
C PRO A 336 4.11 -4.98 5.16
N SER A 337 3.67 -5.61 6.25
CA SER A 337 2.50 -5.16 7.04
C SER A 337 1.16 -5.21 6.31
N ALA A 338 1.02 -6.00 5.25
CA ALA A 338 -0.28 -6.26 4.65
C ALA A 338 -1.20 -6.96 5.66
N THR A 339 -2.44 -6.47 5.76
CA THR A 339 -3.42 -7.06 6.70
C THR A 339 -4.20 -8.19 6.05
N THR A 340 -4.48 -9.22 6.83
CA THR A 340 -5.44 -10.26 6.44
C THR A 340 -6.90 -9.77 6.52
N GLY A 341 -7.17 -8.66 7.23
CA GLY A 341 -8.56 -8.27 7.49
C GLY A 341 -9.30 -9.24 8.42
N ILE A 342 -10.64 -9.13 8.45
CA ILE A 342 -11.51 -10.00 9.25
C ILE A 342 -12.72 -10.39 8.40
N ILE A 343 -12.86 -11.68 8.12
CA ILE A 343 -14.09 -12.30 7.61
C ILE A 343 -14.54 -13.31 8.67
N PRO A 344 -15.65 -13.03 9.38
CA PRO A 344 -16.05 -13.83 10.52
C PRO A 344 -16.60 -15.20 10.09
N ASP A 345 -16.22 -16.23 10.83
CA ASP A 345 -16.83 -17.55 10.88
C ASP A 345 -17.40 -17.78 12.30
N SER A 346 -18.03 -18.92 12.54
CA SER A 346 -18.59 -19.24 13.86
C SER A 346 -17.54 -19.24 14.96
N ALA A 347 -16.34 -19.76 14.67
CA ALA A 347 -15.24 -19.80 15.64
C ALA A 347 -14.71 -18.40 15.99
N PHE A 348 -14.67 -17.49 15.02
CA PHE A 348 -14.35 -16.08 15.26
C PHE A 348 -15.41 -15.42 16.16
N LEU A 349 -16.70 -15.62 15.85
CA LEU A 349 -17.79 -15.01 16.62
C LEU A 349 -17.86 -15.54 18.06
N ASP A 350 -17.58 -16.82 18.27
CA ASP A 350 -17.50 -17.42 19.61
C ASP A 350 -16.36 -16.79 20.43
N ARG A 351 -15.21 -16.48 19.81
CA ARG A 351 -14.11 -15.78 20.49
C ARG A 351 -14.44 -14.31 20.74
N TRP A 352 -15.15 -13.66 19.81
CA TRP A 352 -15.42 -12.21 19.86
C TRP A 352 -16.54 -11.86 20.83
N PHE A 353 -17.68 -12.58 20.76
CA PHE A 353 -18.87 -12.33 21.57
C PHE A 353 -19.02 -13.29 22.75
N GLY A 354 -18.35 -14.43 22.71
CA GLY A 354 -18.52 -15.57 23.61
C GLY A 354 -19.41 -16.67 23.01
N VAL A 355 -19.12 -17.91 23.37
CA VAL A 355 -19.85 -19.10 22.90
C VAL A 355 -21.37 -18.96 23.18
N ASN A 356 -22.19 -19.13 22.17
CA ASN A 356 -23.66 -18.97 22.22
C ASN A 356 -24.14 -17.56 22.64
N LYS A 357 -23.31 -16.52 22.50
CA LYS A 357 -23.70 -15.15 22.85
C LYS A 357 -23.94 -14.25 21.64
N TRP A 358 -23.81 -14.76 20.43
CA TRP A 358 -24.14 -14.07 19.19
C TRP A 358 -25.36 -14.70 18.52
N GLY A 359 -26.02 -13.94 17.68
CA GLY A 359 -27.23 -14.38 16.99
C GLY A 359 -27.43 -13.72 15.63
N LEU A 360 -28.57 -14.01 15.00
CA LEU A 360 -28.89 -13.51 13.65
C LEU A 360 -28.76 -11.98 13.53
N GLY A 361 -29.11 -11.23 14.59
CA GLY A 361 -29.01 -9.78 14.58
C GLY A 361 -27.58 -9.24 14.39
N ASP A 362 -26.58 -9.99 14.85
CA ASP A 362 -25.16 -9.63 14.71
C ASP A 362 -24.64 -9.90 13.30
N LEU A 363 -25.30 -10.83 12.57
CA LEU A 363 -24.88 -11.29 11.26
C LEU A 363 -25.49 -10.51 10.10
N ILE A 364 -26.72 -9.99 10.24
CA ILE A 364 -27.46 -9.35 9.14
C ILE A 364 -26.65 -8.27 8.43
N ASN A 365 -25.90 -7.46 9.16
CA ASN A 365 -25.07 -6.40 8.61
C ASN A 365 -23.90 -6.91 7.75
N LEU A 366 -23.47 -8.16 7.93
CA LEU A 366 -22.42 -8.76 7.09
C LEU A 366 -22.86 -8.84 5.62
N GLY A 367 -24.16 -9.00 5.36
CA GLY A 367 -24.72 -9.05 4.00
C GLY A 367 -24.49 -7.77 3.19
N ILE A 368 -24.28 -6.65 3.87
CA ILE A 368 -23.99 -5.34 3.24
C ILE A 368 -22.55 -4.87 3.46
N GLY A 369 -21.67 -5.77 3.91
CA GLY A 369 -20.25 -5.47 4.16
C GLY A 369 -20.01 -4.58 5.38
N GLN A 370 -20.82 -4.72 6.43
CA GLN A 370 -20.74 -3.99 7.70
C GLN A 370 -20.64 -4.95 8.88
N GLY A 371 -20.64 -4.43 10.10
CA GLY A 371 -20.49 -5.24 11.31
C GLY A 371 -19.03 -5.47 11.66
N VAL A 372 -18.66 -6.71 12.03
CA VAL A 372 -17.29 -7.06 12.42
C VAL A 372 -16.35 -7.34 11.24
N MET A 373 -16.88 -7.31 10.02
CA MET A 373 -16.09 -7.48 8.79
C MET A 373 -15.17 -6.27 8.58
N SER A 374 -13.91 -6.56 8.23
CA SER A 374 -12.96 -5.52 7.82
C SER A 374 -12.00 -6.04 6.77
N VAL A 375 -11.65 -5.18 5.81
CA VAL A 375 -10.79 -5.50 4.66
C VAL A 375 -9.88 -4.33 4.31
N SER A 376 -8.83 -4.60 3.52
CA SER A 376 -7.98 -3.56 2.93
C SER A 376 -8.44 -3.18 1.51
N PRO A 377 -8.03 -1.99 1.01
CA PRO A 377 -8.24 -1.61 -0.39
C PRO A 377 -7.69 -2.64 -1.38
N LEU A 378 -6.54 -3.22 -1.10
CA LEU A 378 -5.95 -4.27 -1.94
C LEU A 378 -6.84 -5.52 -2.01
N GLN A 379 -7.45 -5.92 -0.89
CA GLN A 379 -8.37 -7.06 -0.88
C GLN A 379 -9.63 -6.79 -1.73
N ILE A 380 -10.17 -5.57 -1.70
CA ILE A 380 -11.30 -5.20 -2.56
C ILE A 380 -10.89 -5.18 -4.04
N ALA A 381 -9.69 -4.72 -4.37
CA ALA A 381 -9.17 -4.77 -5.73
C ALA A 381 -9.02 -6.22 -6.22
N THR A 382 -8.48 -7.12 -5.38
CA THR A 382 -8.33 -8.56 -5.68
C THR A 382 -9.69 -9.24 -5.88
N MET A 383 -10.66 -8.97 -5.01
CA MET A 383 -12.03 -9.46 -5.17
C MET A 383 -12.65 -8.99 -6.49
N THR A 384 -12.49 -7.71 -6.81
CA THR A 384 -13.04 -7.13 -8.05
C THR A 384 -12.36 -7.71 -9.28
N SER A 385 -11.05 -7.99 -9.20
CA SER A 385 -10.31 -8.67 -10.26
C SER A 385 -10.87 -10.06 -10.51
N ALA A 386 -11.10 -10.84 -9.47
CA ALA A 386 -11.67 -12.19 -9.61
C ALA A 386 -13.10 -12.17 -10.20
N ILE A 387 -13.90 -11.15 -9.90
CA ILE A 387 -15.23 -10.97 -10.54
C ILE A 387 -15.06 -10.59 -12.02
N SER A 388 -14.13 -9.73 -12.35
CA SER A 388 -13.97 -9.18 -13.70
C SER A 388 -13.32 -10.15 -14.69
N ASN A 389 -12.38 -10.98 -14.23
CA ASN A 389 -11.55 -11.87 -15.06
C ASN A 389 -12.15 -13.28 -15.29
N GLY A 390 -13.38 -13.52 -14.86
CA GLY A 390 -14.05 -14.82 -15.07
C GLY A 390 -13.89 -15.83 -13.92
N GLY A 391 -13.61 -15.35 -12.69
CA GLY A 391 -13.55 -16.19 -11.49
C GLY A 391 -12.16 -16.78 -11.22
N TYR A 392 -11.12 -16.09 -11.64
CA TYR A 392 -9.74 -16.47 -11.31
C TYR A 392 -9.20 -15.60 -10.18
N ARG A 393 -8.78 -16.22 -9.08
CA ARG A 393 -8.03 -15.56 -8.04
C ARG A 393 -6.60 -15.35 -8.50
N ILE A 394 -6.13 -14.10 -8.40
CA ILE A 394 -4.76 -13.70 -8.71
C ILE A 394 -4.02 -13.31 -7.44
N THR A 395 -2.69 -13.43 -7.46
CA THR A 395 -1.81 -12.89 -6.42
C THR A 395 -1.32 -11.52 -6.88
N PRO A 396 -1.62 -10.43 -6.15
CA PRO A 396 -1.12 -9.11 -6.50
C PRO A 396 0.39 -9.01 -6.25
N TYR A 397 1.11 -8.26 -7.10
CA TYR A 397 2.54 -8.05 -6.95
C TYR A 397 2.98 -6.69 -7.47
N LEU A 398 4.13 -6.20 -6.96
CA LEU A 398 4.80 -4.98 -7.37
C LEU A 398 6.08 -5.25 -8.15
N VAL A 399 6.83 -6.29 -7.77
CA VAL A 399 8.10 -6.63 -8.44
C VAL A 399 7.84 -7.65 -9.55
N GLU A 400 8.10 -7.23 -10.78
CA GLU A 400 7.97 -8.06 -11.96
C GLU A 400 9.21 -8.93 -12.15
N GLN A 401 10.40 -8.32 -12.01
CA GLN A 401 11.65 -9.05 -12.14
C GLN A 401 12.78 -8.47 -11.28
N LEU A 402 13.71 -9.33 -10.90
CA LEU A 402 14.97 -9.01 -10.27
C LEU A 402 16.10 -9.34 -11.25
N GLU A 403 16.90 -8.34 -11.60
CA GLU A 403 18.06 -8.50 -12.46
C GLU A 403 19.32 -8.46 -11.62
N THR A 404 20.04 -9.57 -11.61
CA THR A 404 21.41 -9.66 -11.07
C THR A 404 22.41 -9.71 -12.22
N PRO A 405 23.70 -9.51 -12.00
CA PRO A 405 24.71 -9.65 -13.06
C PRO A 405 24.71 -11.01 -13.79
N TYR A 406 24.10 -12.03 -13.17
CA TYR A 406 24.16 -13.41 -13.66
C TYR A 406 22.80 -14.00 -14.04
N LEU A 407 21.69 -13.44 -13.54
CA LEU A 407 20.37 -14.08 -13.65
C LEU A 407 19.24 -13.06 -13.51
N THR A 408 18.20 -13.24 -14.33
CA THR A 408 16.90 -12.58 -14.15
C THR A 408 15.93 -13.53 -13.46
N ILE A 409 15.30 -13.09 -12.39
CA ILE A 409 14.33 -13.84 -11.57
C ILE A 409 12.99 -13.15 -11.63
N PHE A 410 11.89 -13.91 -11.71
CA PHE A 410 10.50 -13.45 -11.63
C PHE A 410 9.89 -13.92 -10.30
N PRO A 411 10.09 -13.17 -9.20
CA PRO A 411 9.85 -13.70 -7.85
C PRO A 411 8.37 -13.94 -7.54
N ASN A 412 7.47 -13.16 -8.14
CA ASN A 412 6.07 -13.09 -7.72
C ASN A 412 5.08 -13.57 -8.79
N LYS A 413 5.56 -14.03 -9.94
CA LYS A 413 4.69 -14.50 -11.01
C LYS A 413 4.07 -15.85 -10.63
N LYS A 414 2.82 -15.80 -10.17
CA LYS A 414 2.01 -16.99 -9.89
C LYS A 414 0.91 -17.10 -10.94
N GLU A 415 0.61 -18.34 -11.32
CA GLU A 415 -0.51 -18.59 -12.24
C GLU A 415 -1.84 -18.30 -11.53
N PRO A 416 -2.80 -17.66 -12.24
CA PRO A 416 -4.14 -17.44 -11.72
C PRO A 416 -4.82 -18.75 -11.31
N SER A 417 -5.41 -18.80 -10.13
CA SER A 417 -6.11 -19.98 -9.61
C SER A 417 -7.61 -19.85 -9.81
N LYS A 418 -8.20 -20.76 -10.57
CA LYS A 418 -9.64 -20.76 -10.82
C LYS A 418 -10.41 -21.05 -9.53
N ILE A 419 -11.48 -20.31 -9.30
CA ILE A 419 -12.44 -20.57 -8.22
C ILE A 419 -13.49 -21.54 -8.78
N GLU A 420 -13.31 -22.82 -8.50
CA GLU A 420 -14.00 -23.93 -9.19
C GLU A 420 -15.53 -23.93 -9.02
N TRP A 421 -16.04 -23.39 -7.91
CA TRP A 421 -17.49 -23.37 -7.64
C TRP A 421 -18.24 -22.26 -8.36
N VAL A 422 -17.54 -21.36 -9.05
CA VAL A 422 -18.13 -20.18 -9.71
C VAL A 422 -18.56 -20.52 -11.13
N GLN A 423 -19.84 -20.29 -11.44
CA GLN A 423 -20.43 -20.45 -12.77
C GLN A 423 -20.34 -19.15 -13.56
N LYS A 424 -20.01 -19.26 -14.84
CA LYS A 424 -19.83 -18.10 -15.74
C LYS A 424 -21.10 -17.25 -15.84
N GLU A 425 -22.25 -17.91 -15.97
CA GLU A 425 -23.56 -17.26 -16.12
C GLU A 425 -23.90 -16.39 -14.89
N HIS A 426 -23.53 -16.85 -13.70
CA HIS A 426 -23.73 -16.11 -12.46
C HIS A 426 -22.77 -14.90 -12.38
N LEU A 427 -21.50 -15.08 -12.77
CA LEU A 427 -20.57 -13.95 -12.86
C LEU A 427 -21.04 -12.89 -13.86
N ASP A 428 -21.53 -13.30 -15.04
CA ASP A 428 -22.03 -12.37 -16.04
C ASP A 428 -23.22 -11.56 -15.50
N LEU A 429 -24.12 -12.18 -14.73
CA LEU A 429 -25.21 -11.47 -14.04
C LEU A 429 -24.69 -10.43 -13.04
N ILE A 430 -23.69 -10.80 -12.22
CA ILE A 430 -23.06 -9.88 -11.27
C ILE A 430 -22.40 -8.70 -11.99
N LYS A 431 -21.62 -8.98 -13.04
CA LYS A 431 -20.98 -7.94 -13.88
C LYS A 431 -22.02 -6.99 -14.50
N ASN A 432 -23.15 -7.51 -14.99
CA ASN A 432 -24.26 -6.71 -15.51
C ASN A 432 -24.86 -5.81 -14.43
N GLY A 433 -25.05 -6.29 -13.21
CA GLY A 433 -25.46 -5.48 -12.07
C GLY A 433 -24.46 -4.35 -11.76
N MET A 434 -23.14 -4.64 -11.80
CA MET A 434 -22.07 -3.64 -11.63
C MET A 434 -22.04 -2.64 -12.79
N ARG A 435 -22.31 -3.07 -14.03
CA ARG A 435 -22.49 -2.18 -15.18
C ARG A 435 -23.72 -1.28 -14.99
N GLY A 436 -24.80 -1.84 -14.45
CA GLY A 436 -26.01 -1.10 -14.08
C GLY A 436 -25.77 0.05 -13.11
N VAL A 437 -24.87 -0.12 -12.12
CA VAL A 437 -24.49 0.94 -11.18
C VAL A 437 -23.99 2.19 -11.90
N VAL A 438 -23.17 2.00 -12.93
CA VAL A 438 -22.59 3.10 -13.73
C VAL A 438 -23.57 3.66 -14.73
N GLN A 439 -24.45 2.84 -15.30
CA GLN A 439 -25.39 3.30 -16.32
C GLN A 439 -26.66 3.93 -15.76
N ARG A 440 -27.23 3.34 -14.71
CA ARG A 440 -28.57 3.64 -14.19
C ARG A 440 -28.59 3.94 -12.69
N GLY A 441 -27.59 3.44 -11.93
CA GLY A 441 -27.46 3.54 -10.49
C GLY A 441 -26.75 4.82 -10.01
N ASN A 442 -26.20 4.75 -8.79
CA ASN A 442 -25.58 5.88 -8.10
C ASN A 442 -24.27 6.36 -8.75
N GLY A 443 -23.60 5.51 -9.54
CA GLY A 443 -22.37 5.88 -10.27
C GLY A 443 -22.58 6.70 -11.53
N ARG A 444 -23.82 6.80 -12.03
CA ARG A 444 -24.12 7.34 -13.37
C ARG A 444 -23.65 8.78 -13.61
N PHE A 445 -23.69 9.63 -12.59
CA PHE A 445 -23.42 11.05 -12.75
C PHE A 445 -21.95 11.37 -12.98
N TYR A 446 -21.06 10.62 -12.34
CA TYR A 446 -19.62 10.90 -12.37
C TYR A 446 -18.77 9.84 -13.05
N VAL A 447 -19.28 8.59 -13.21
CA VAL A 447 -18.50 7.49 -13.79
C VAL A 447 -18.91 7.14 -15.22
N LYS A 448 -20.18 7.42 -15.60
CA LYS A 448 -20.63 7.12 -16.95
C LYS A 448 -19.75 7.82 -17.99
N ASN A 449 -19.27 7.06 -18.96
CA ASN A 449 -18.45 7.50 -20.07
C ASN A 449 -19.01 6.90 -21.35
N ASP A 450 -19.07 7.70 -22.42
CA ASP A 450 -19.64 7.28 -23.71
C ASP A 450 -18.63 6.49 -24.56
N PHE A 451 -17.34 6.63 -24.26
CA PHE A 451 -16.25 5.98 -25.00
C PHE A 451 -15.70 4.74 -24.27
N LEU A 452 -16.00 4.60 -22.98
CA LEU A 452 -15.45 3.54 -22.15
C LEU A 452 -16.53 2.83 -21.32
N ALA A 453 -16.65 1.55 -21.53
CA ALA A 453 -17.58 0.72 -20.79
C ALA A 453 -17.01 0.36 -19.41
N ILE A 454 -17.31 1.17 -18.37
CA ILE A 454 -16.91 0.93 -16.98
C ILE A 454 -18.03 0.21 -16.24
N ALA A 455 -17.69 -0.82 -15.45
CA ALA A 455 -18.56 -1.44 -14.47
C ALA A 455 -17.96 -1.26 -13.07
N GLY A 456 -18.79 -1.05 -12.05
CA GLY A 456 -18.26 -0.82 -10.70
C GLY A 456 -19.32 -0.83 -9.62
N LYS A 457 -18.88 -0.62 -8.38
CA LYS A 457 -19.76 -0.59 -7.21
C LYS A 457 -19.32 0.49 -6.23
N THR A 458 -20.27 1.34 -5.84
CA THR A 458 -20.10 2.29 -4.75
C THR A 458 -20.28 1.60 -3.40
N GLY A 459 -19.50 1.99 -2.42
CA GLY A 459 -19.64 1.60 -1.03
C GLY A 459 -19.55 2.82 -0.12
N THR A 460 -20.45 2.94 0.82
CA THR A 460 -20.39 3.92 1.89
C THR A 460 -20.33 3.14 3.19
N ALA A 461 -19.21 3.21 3.89
CA ALA A 461 -19.00 2.51 5.14
C ALA A 461 -19.22 3.49 6.30
N GLN A 462 -20.12 3.15 7.22
CA GLN A 462 -20.39 3.98 8.39
C GLN A 462 -19.13 4.13 9.26
N ASN A 463 -18.89 5.35 9.71
CA ASN A 463 -17.83 5.67 10.64
C ASN A 463 -18.42 6.33 11.90
N PRO A 464 -18.29 5.73 13.10
CA PRO A 464 -18.84 6.29 14.32
C PRO A 464 -18.12 7.58 14.79
N HIS A 465 -16.94 7.90 14.20
CA HIS A 465 -16.08 9.00 14.63
C HIS A 465 -15.97 10.13 13.61
N GLY A 466 -16.80 10.15 12.56
CA GLY A 466 -16.75 11.18 11.52
C GLY A 466 -17.71 10.89 10.37
N TYR A 467 -17.46 11.50 9.21
CA TYR A 467 -18.21 11.19 8.01
C TYR A 467 -17.96 9.74 7.58
N SER A 468 -18.91 9.16 6.86
CA SER A 468 -18.74 7.82 6.29
C SER A 468 -17.51 7.74 5.39
N HIS A 469 -16.90 6.56 5.30
CA HIS A 469 -15.82 6.30 4.35
C HIS A 469 -16.39 6.02 2.97
N GLY A 470 -15.81 6.63 1.94
CA GLY A 470 -16.16 6.43 0.54
C GLY A 470 -15.35 5.33 -0.12
N TRP A 471 -16.02 4.31 -0.67
CA TRP A 471 -15.42 3.24 -1.44
C TRP A 471 -15.95 3.21 -2.85
N PHE A 472 -15.09 3.08 -3.83
CA PHE A 472 -15.51 2.73 -5.18
C PHE A 472 -14.53 1.73 -5.77
N THR A 473 -15.06 0.62 -6.29
CA THR A 473 -14.27 -0.37 -7.02
C THR A 473 -14.90 -0.60 -8.39
N SER A 474 -14.07 -0.74 -9.41
CA SER A 474 -14.52 -0.79 -10.81
C SER A 474 -13.52 -1.50 -11.69
N PHE A 475 -13.95 -1.92 -12.85
CA PHE A 475 -13.11 -2.48 -13.90
C PHE A 475 -13.54 -1.96 -15.28
N ALA A 476 -12.60 -1.92 -16.19
CA ALA A 476 -12.81 -1.54 -17.58
C ALA A 476 -11.72 -2.13 -18.49
N PRO A 477 -12.00 -2.30 -19.82
CA PRO A 477 -13.33 -2.30 -20.44
C PRO A 477 -14.24 -3.42 -19.90
N PHE A 478 -15.56 -3.30 -20.05
CA PHE A 478 -16.52 -4.26 -19.49
C PHE A 478 -16.36 -5.68 -20.03
N ASP A 479 -16.17 -5.81 -21.35
CA ASP A 479 -16.13 -7.11 -22.01
C ASP A 479 -14.77 -7.80 -21.87
N TYR A 480 -13.69 -7.03 -21.91
CA TYR A 480 -12.31 -7.49 -21.80
C TYR A 480 -11.55 -6.64 -20.77
N PRO A 481 -11.72 -6.91 -19.47
CA PRO A 481 -11.12 -6.08 -18.43
C PRO A 481 -9.60 -6.04 -18.48
N GLU A 482 -9.04 -4.84 -18.61
CA GLU A 482 -7.61 -4.58 -18.63
C GLU A 482 -7.11 -4.02 -17.29
N ILE A 483 -7.96 -3.21 -16.63
CA ILE A 483 -7.63 -2.68 -15.30
C ILE A 483 -8.82 -2.75 -14.34
N VAL A 484 -8.49 -2.97 -13.08
CA VAL A 484 -9.34 -2.75 -11.92
C VAL A 484 -8.84 -1.52 -11.19
N VAL A 485 -9.76 -0.63 -10.82
CA VAL A 485 -9.47 0.56 -10.00
C VAL A 485 -10.29 0.48 -8.72
N THR A 486 -9.61 0.52 -7.58
CA THR A 486 -10.24 0.63 -6.26
C THR A 486 -9.77 1.90 -5.57
N VAL A 487 -10.72 2.75 -5.19
CA VAL A 487 -10.50 4.00 -4.46
C VAL A 487 -11.19 3.90 -3.10
N PHE A 488 -10.44 4.19 -2.06
CA PHE A 488 -10.89 4.31 -0.69
C PHE A 488 -10.55 5.69 -0.14
N LEU A 489 -11.54 6.40 0.40
CA LEU A 489 -11.35 7.71 1.03
C LEU A 489 -11.92 7.70 2.45
N GLU A 490 -11.10 8.09 3.42
CA GLU A 490 -11.52 8.23 4.82
C GLU A 490 -12.37 9.50 4.99
N ASN A 491 -13.46 9.41 5.76
CA ASN A 491 -14.32 10.55 6.10
C ASN A 491 -14.82 11.36 4.89
N ALA A 492 -15.12 10.69 3.79
CA ALA A 492 -15.40 11.33 2.51
C ALA A 492 -16.89 11.38 2.14
N GLY A 493 -17.78 10.88 3.01
CA GLY A 493 -19.21 10.82 2.74
C GLY A 493 -19.55 9.86 1.59
N PHE A 494 -20.48 10.26 0.73
CA PHE A 494 -20.95 9.41 -0.36
C PHE A 494 -19.89 9.14 -1.41
N ALA A 495 -19.60 7.86 -1.66
CA ALA A 495 -18.62 7.41 -2.64
C ALA A 495 -18.92 7.85 -4.07
N SER A 496 -20.19 8.04 -4.43
CA SER A 496 -20.60 8.48 -5.77
C SER A 496 -20.05 9.86 -6.17
N ILE A 497 -19.80 10.72 -5.18
CA ILE A 497 -19.28 12.09 -5.39
C ILE A 497 -17.82 12.25 -4.94
N SER A 498 -17.25 11.27 -4.25
CA SER A 498 -15.88 11.33 -3.74
C SER A 498 -14.94 10.34 -4.47
N ALA A 499 -15.07 9.05 -4.21
CA ALA A 499 -14.19 8.02 -4.74
C ALA A 499 -14.46 7.67 -6.23
N ALA A 500 -15.72 7.70 -6.65
CA ALA A 500 -16.11 7.30 -8.00
C ALA A 500 -15.57 8.21 -9.13
N PRO A 501 -15.54 9.55 -9.00
CA PRO A 501 -14.92 10.43 -9.99
C PRO A 501 -13.43 10.18 -10.18
N ILE A 502 -12.71 9.87 -9.10
CA ILE A 502 -11.28 9.54 -9.15
C ILE A 502 -11.06 8.27 -9.98
N ALA A 503 -11.84 7.23 -9.71
CA ALA A 503 -11.71 5.98 -10.46
C ALA A 503 -12.01 6.16 -11.96
N ARG A 504 -13.00 6.99 -12.32
CA ARG A 504 -13.26 7.34 -13.72
C ARG A 504 -12.04 7.95 -14.39
N LEU A 505 -11.42 8.94 -13.76
CA LEU A 505 -10.24 9.63 -14.31
C LEU A 505 -9.08 8.68 -14.54
N LEU A 506 -8.86 7.72 -13.62
CA LEU A 506 -7.81 6.71 -13.77
C LEU A 506 -8.10 5.74 -14.93
N HIS A 507 -9.35 5.31 -15.11
CA HIS A 507 -9.75 4.53 -16.27
C HIS A 507 -9.56 5.29 -17.59
N GLU A 508 -10.00 6.55 -17.65
CA GLU A 508 -9.85 7.41 -18.82
C GLU A 508 -8.37 7.63 -19.14
N TYR A 509 -7.57 7.99 -18.14
CA TYR A 509 -6.14 8.25 -18.32
C TYR A 509 -5.40 7.04 -18.89
N TYR A 510 -5.59 5.86 -18.29
CA TYR A 510 -4.88 4.66 -18.69
C TYR A 510 -5.35 4.10 -20.03
N LEU A 511 -6.67 4.02 -20.25
CA LEU A 511 -7.24 3.34 -21.42
C LEU A 511 -7.42 4.25 -22.64
N LEU A 512 -7.58 5.56 -22.43
CA LEU A 512 -7.82 6.52 -23.51
C LEU A 512 -6.65 7.49 -23.74
N GLY A 513 -5.63 7.51 -22.88
CA GLY A 513 -4.53 8.48 -22.92
C GLY A 513 -4.95 9.93 -22.66
N SER A 514 -6.18 10.14 -22.17
CA SER A 514 -6.74 11.47 -21.90
C SER A 514 -7.86 11.34 -20.86
N TYR A 515 -8.24 12.44 -20.21
CA TYR A 515 -9.28 12.44 -19.20
C TYR A 515 -10.17 13.68 -19.28
N ASN A 516 -11.34 13.63 -18.63
CA ASN A 516 -12.31 14.70 -18.60
C ASN A 516 -11.88 15.82 -17.64
N ASN A 517 -11.50 16.98 -18.18
CA ASN A 517 -11.03 18.13 -17.40
C ASN A 517 -12.05 18.67 -16.39
N ASN A 518 -13.36 18.59 -16.69
CA ASN A 518 -14.39 19.05 -15.73
C ASN A 518 -14.44 18.12 -14.51
N VAL A 519 -14.34 16.81 -14.74
CA VAL A 519 -14.27 15.82 -13.63
C VAL A 519 -12.97 15.99 -12.85
N TYR A 520 -11.85 16.22 -13.53
CA TYR A 520 -10.56 16.48 -12.89
C TYR A 520 -10.65 17.72 -11.98
N ASN A 521 -11.11 18.85 -12.50
CA ASN A 521 -11.28 20.07 -11.70
C ASN A 521 -12.26 19.87 -10.53
N TYR A 522 -13.31 19.06 -10.73
CA TYR A 522 -14.22 18.69 -9.64
C TYR A 522 -13.47 17.91 -8.54
N VAL A 523 -12.65 16.90 -8.91
CA VAL A 523 -11.89 16.10 -7.95
C VAL A 523 -10.84 16.94 -7.19
N LYS A 524 -10.17 17.86 -7.90
CA LYS A 524 -9.15 18.74 -7.27
C LYS A 524 -9.75 19.73 -6.26
N ASN A 525 -10.97 20.18 -6.48
CA ASN A 525 -11.67 21.12 -5.60
C ASN A 525 -12.72 20.44 -4.71
N TRP A 526 -12.73 19.11 -4.67
CA TRP A 526 -13.67 18.37 -3.86
C TRP A 526 -13.32 18.46 -2.36
N GLU A 527 -14.34 18.71 -1.54
CA GLU A 527 -14.27 18.71 -0.08
C GLU A 527 -15.27 17.72 0.52
N PRO A 528 -14.96 17.08 1.66
CA PRO A 528 -15.89 16.22 2.38
C PRO A 528 -17.18 16.93 2.74
N ARG A 529 -18.33 16.26 2.55
CA ARG A 529 -19.65 16.79 2.90
C ARG A 529 -20.38 15.81 3.81
N ASP A 530 -21.17 16.36 4.74
CA ASP A 530 -21.97 15.56 5.66
C ASP A 530 -23.05 14.77 4.92
N ASP A 531 -23.11 13.46 5.18
CA ASP A 531 -24.16 12.55 4.67
C ASP A 531 -25.55 12.94 5.15
N ASN A 532 -25.65 13.64 6.28
CA ASN A 532 -26.92 14.02 6.90
C ASN A 532 -27.55 15.28 6.29
N SER A 533 -26.83 16.05 5.47
CA SER A 533 -27.35 17.27 4.87
C SER A 533 -28.46 17.06 3.81
N ASN A 534 -28.65 15.81 3.35
CA ASN A 534 -29.69 15.41 2.40
C ASN A 534 -30.88 14.66 3.03
N GLN A 535 -30.94 14.51 4.36
CA GLN A 535 -32.12 13.93 5.03
C GLN A 535 -33.24 14.95 5.31
N THR A 536 -33.07 16.22 4.93
CA THR A 536 -34.03 17.30 5.09
C THR A 536 -34.54 17.90 3.77
N VAL A 537 -34.62 17.08 2.71
CA VAL A 537 -35.47 17.43 1.57
C VAL A 537 -36.53 16.35 1.47
N GLU A 538 -37.76 16.75 1.87
CA GLU A 538 -39.00 15.99 1.85
C GLU A 538 -39.29 15.25 0.52
#